data_214c2bf440c46d52ba027936cc95dfee
#
_entry.id   214c2bf440c46d52ba027936cc95dfee
#
_cell.length_a   1.000
_cell.length_b   1.000
_cell.length_c   1.000
_cell.angle_alpha   90.00
_cell.angle_beta   90.00
_cell.angle_gamma   90.00
#
_symmetry.space_group_name_H-M   'P 1'
#
loop_
_entity.id
_entity.type
_entity.pdbx_description
1 polymer ?
#
loop_
_entity_poly.entity_id
_entity_poly.type
_entity_poly.pdbx_seq_one_letter_code
_entity_poly.pdbx_strand_id
1 'polypeptide(L)'
;MTGNTDFSKSEQYTLSIRLSTDGFSFSVFNPHNNAETLISDYPIDESLSLTANLKNAFNDTECLQHNYLRVNILMAGQRVTYMPLELFEDEQAEEIFYYNHPKQANETILYNILSNNNLVVLFSIDKSTKNFLTERSPNAKFFAQSTPLIDFFSTKSRLGNCRKLYAHLRKEGM
;
A
#
# COMPACT_ATOMS: atom_id res chain seq x y z
N MET A 1 -23.30 -2.74 -7.19
CA MET A 1 -23.82 -4.03 -6.67
C MET A 1 -23.05 -4.33 -5.40
N THR A 2 -23.63 -4.05 -4.25
CA THR A 2 -23.08 -4.39 -2.94
C THR A 2 -23.37 -5.86 -2.70
N GLY A 3 -22.45 -6.73 -3.10
CA GLY A 3 -22.47 -8.11 -2.66
C GLY A 3 -22.38 -8.14 -1.15
N ASN A 4 -23.27 -8.89 -0.49
CA ASN A 4 -23.26 -9.07 0.97
C ASN A 4 -22.04 -9.94 1.30
N THR A 5 -20.86 -9.32 1.49
CA THR A 5 -19.63 -10.04 1.83
C THR A 5 -19.81 -10.60 3.24
N ASP A 6 -19.76 -11.93 3.35
CA ASP A 6 -19.82 -12.60 4.64
C ASP A 6 -18.46 -12.46 5.37
N PHE A 7 -18.42 -11.58 6.35
CA PHE A 7 -17.21 -11.35 7.17
C PHE A 7 -16.99 -12.41 8.26
N SER A 8 -17.89 -13.38 8.43
CA SER A 8 -17.72 -14.46 9.44
C SER A 8 -16.44 -15.29 9.22
N LYS A 9 -15.90 -15.26 7.98
CA LYS A 9 -14.65 -15.94 7.58
C LYS A 9 -13.53 -14.98 7.18
N SER A 10 -13.59 -13.75 7.64
CA SER A 10 -12.60 -12.70 7.30
C SER A 10 -11.16 -13.11 7.60
N GLU A 11 -10.93 -13.96 8.59
CA GLU A 11 -9.62 -14.54 8.91
C GLU A 11 -9.00 -15.41 7.79
N GLN A 12 -9.75 -15.70 6.75
CA GLN A 12 -9.28 -16.38 5.54
C GLN A 12 -9.07 -15.41 4.36
N TYR A 13 -9.43 -14.14 4.53
CA TYR A 13 -9.43 -13.13 3.48
C TYR A 13 -8.19 -12.23 3.57
N THR A 14 -7.97 -11.48 2.50
CA THR A 14 -6.94 -10.45 2.43
C THR A 14 -7.61 -9.08 2.40
N LEU A 15 -7.25 -8.22 3.34
CA LEU A 15 -7.57 -6.80 3.33
C LEU A 15 -6.41 -6.03 2.67
N SER A 16 -6.72 -5.17 1.72
CA SER A 16 -5.77 -4.19 1.19
C SER A 16 -6.31 -2.78 1.41
N ILE A 17 -5.48 -1.92 1.99
CA ILE A 17 -5.78 -0.52 2.29
C ILE A 17 -4.84 0.34 1.45
N ARG A 18 -5.36 1.13 0.53
CA ARG A 18 -4.61 2.15 -0.19
C ARG A 18 -4.78 3.48 0.54
N LEU A 19 -3.67 4.08 0.93
CA LEU A 19 -3.61 5.40 1.54
C LEU A 19 -3.09 6.41 0.53
N SER A 20 -3.88 7.45 0.29
CA SER A 20 -3.56 8.52 -0.64
C SER A 20 -3.91 9.87 -0.05
N THR A 21 -3.44 10.94 -0.67
CA THR A 21 -3.74 12.32 -0.30
C THR A 21 -5.17 12.74 -0.66
N ASP A 22 -5.82 12.00 -1.57
CA ASP A 22 -7.19 12.26 -2.04
C ASP A 22 -8.25 11.35 -1.38
N GLY A 23 -7.83 10.38 -0.56
CA GLY A 23 -8.72 9.46 0.11
C GLY A 23 -8.11 8.11 0.37
N PHE A 24 -8.92 7.24 0.99
CA PHE A 24 -8.56 5.86 1.23
C PHE A 24 -9.42 4.95 0.37
N SER A 25 -8.83 3.85 -0.08
CA SER A 25 -9.57 2.78 -0.74
C SER A 25 -9.31 1.47 -0.01
N PHE A 26 -10.37 0.73 0.23
CA PHE A 26 -10.31 -0.56 0.91
C PHE A 26 -10.77 -1.66 -0.03
N SER A 27 -10.06 -2.78 -0.02
CA SER A 27 -10.40 -3.94 -0.82
C SER A 27 -10.29 -5.20 0.00
N VAL A 28 -11.35 -5.99 0.05
CA VAL A 28 -11.38 -7.31 0.70
C VAL A 28 -11.46 -8.39 -0.38
N PHE A 29 -10.46 -9.24 -0.43
CA PHE A 29 -10.37 -10.34 -1.37
C PHE A 29 -10.62 -11.67 -0.66
N ASN A 30 -11.65 -12.40 -1.16
CA ASN A 30 -11.96 -13.75 -0.72
C ASN A 30 -11.41 -14.77 -1.72
N PRO A 31 -10.38 -15.57 -1.37
CA PRO A 31 -9.76 -16.53 -2.29
C PRO A 31 -10.66 -17.73 -2.63
N HIS A 32 -11.71 -17.99 -1.85
CA HIS A 32 -12.59 -19.15 -2.03
C HIS A 32 -13.77 -18.89 -2.95
N ASN A 33 -14.07 -17.63 -3.23
CA ASN A 33 -15.23 -17.23 -4.03
C ASN A 33 -14.75 -16.51 -5.29
N ASN A 34 -14.31 -17.22 -6.30
CA ASN A 34 -13.77 -16.75 -7.60
C ASN A 34 -14.04 -15.27 -7.93
N ALA A 35 -13.40 -14.33 -7.19
CA ALA A 35 -13.37 -12.89 -7.44
C ALA A 35 -14.48 -12.01 -6.83
N GLU A 36 -15.14 -12.36 -5.73
CA GLU A 36 -15.82 -11.31 -4.98
C GLU A 36 -14.77 -10.46 -4.25
N THR A 37 -14.48 -9.31 -4.83
CA THR A 37 -13.68 -8.27 -4.21
C THR A 37 -14.61 -7.15 -3.81
N LEU A 38 -14.78 -6.94 -2.51
CA LEU A 38 -15.40 -5.71 -2.00
C LEU A 38 -14.41 -4.56 -2.21
N ILE A 39 -14.83 -3.48 -2.84
CA ILE A 39 -14.06 -2.24 -2.94
C ILE A 39 -14.91 -1.13 -2.35
N SER A 40 -14.34 -0.36 -1.44
CA SER A 40 -14.96 0.80 -0.81
C SER A 40 -13.97 1.95 -0.76
N ASP A 41 -14.44 3.14 -1.04
CA ASP A 41 -13.67 4.37 -0.94
C ASP A 41 -14.14 5.19 0.27
N TYR A 42 -13.21 5.89 0.90
CA TYR A 42 -13.45 6.77 2.04
C TYR A 42 -12.76 8.12 1.78
N PRO A 43 -13.54 9.21 1.70
CA PRO A 43 -12.99 10.54 1.45
C PRO A 43 -12.20 11.05 2.66
N ILE A 44 -11.21 11.89 2.41
CA ILE A 44 -10.44 12.58 3.46
C ILE A 44 -11.14 13.91 3.82
N ASP A 45 -11.20 14.18 5.11
CA ASP A 45 -11.45 15.52 5.63
C ASP A 45 -10.12 16.27 5.72
N GLU A 46 -9.92 17.26 4.87
CA GLU A 46 -8.67 18.05 4.78
C GLU A 46 -8.35 18.84 6.07
N SER A 47 -9.34 19.05 6.94
CA SER A 47 -9.13 19.71 8.24
C SER A 47 -8.48 18.81 9.29
N LEU A 48 -8.44 17.51 9.05
CA LEU A 48 -7.91 16.50 9.96
C LEU A 48 -6.56 15.95 9.48
N SER A 49 -5.75 15.46 10.41
CA SER A 49 -4.55 14.71 10.05
C SER A 49 -4.89 13.38 9.36
N LEU A 50 -3.95 12.84 8.58
CA LEU A 50 -4.11 11.54 7.92
C LEU A 50 -4.48 10.44 8.92
N THR A 51 -3.82 10.41 10.08
CA THR A 51 -4.11 9.44 11.14
C THR A 51 -5.50 9.61 11.73
N ALA A 52 -5.99 10.85 11.89
CA ALA A 52 -7.34 11.10 12.39
C ALA A 52 -8.41 10.63 11.39
N ASN A 53 -8.23 10.95 10.11
CA ASN A 53 -9.09 10.44 9.03
C ASN A 53 -9.12 8.90 9.01
N LEU A 54 -7.95 8.27 9.18
CA LEU A 54 -7.84 6.83 9.18
C LEU A 54 -8.57 6.19 10.37
N LYS A 55 -8.47 6.80 11.57
CA LYS A 55 -9.24 6.38 12.75
C LYS A 55 -10.74 6.45 12.51
N ASN A 56 -11.21 7.53 11.89
CA ASN A 56 -12.62 7.67 11.54
C ASN A 56 -13.03 6.59 10.53
N ALA A 57 -12.24 6.36 9.48
CA ALA A 57 -12.52 5.30 8.51
C ALA A 57 -12.62 3.91 9.17
N PHE A 58 -11.75 3.60 10.14
CA PHE A 58 -11.81 2.32 10.88
C PHE A 58 -13.04 2.20 11.77
N ASN A 59 -13.59 3.32 12.26
CA ASN A 59 -14.82 3.29 13.05
C ASN A 59 -16.07 3.18 12.17
N ASP A 60 -16.07 3.85 11.02
CA ASP A 60 -17.24 4.01 10.16
C ASP A 60 -17.41 2.88 9.14
N THR A 61 -16.34 2.12 8.86
CA THR A 61 -16.31 1.12 7.78
C THR A 61 -16.27 -0.29 8.35
N GLU A 62 -17.36 -1.04 8.17
CA GLU A 62 -17.53 -2.39 8.71
C GLU A 62 -16.37 -3.33 8.34
N CYS A 63 -15.93 -3.34 7.08
CA CYS A 63 -14.87 -4.24 6.64
C CYS A 63 -13.52 -3.99 7.36
N LEU A 64 -13.29 -2.82 7.96
CA LEU A 64 -12.07 -2.53 8.71
C LEU A 64 -12.11 -2.98 10.18
N GLN A 65 -13.27 -3.43 10.67
CA GLN A 65 -13.47 -3.84 12.06
C GLN A 65 -13.15 -5.33 12.29
N HIS A 66 -12.89 -6.08 11.23
CA HIS A 66 -12.62 -7.52 11.28
C HIS A 66 -11.13 -7.84 11.25
N ASN A 67 -10.79 -9.07 11.68
CA ASN A 67 -9.44 -9.61 11.54
C ASN A 67 -9.28 -10.31 10.20
N TYR A 68 -8.10 -10.21 9.61
CA TYR A 68 -7.78 -10.76 8.28
C TYR A 68 -6.53 -11.63 8.32
N LEU A 69 -6.48 -12.64 7.44
CA LEU A 69 -5.30 -13.47 7.24
C LEU A 69 -4.08 -12.64 6.83
N ARG A 70 -4.32 -11.67 5.96
CA ARG A 70 -3.30 -10.75 5.44
C ARG A 70 -3.86 -9.34 5.39
N VAL A 71 -3.02 -8.38 5.78
CA VAL A 71 -3.33 -6.96 5.64
C VAL A 71 -2.20 -6.30 4.86
N ASN A 72 -2.54 -5.73 3.70
CA ASN A 72 -1.60 -5.00 2.84
C ASN A 72 -1.92 -3.51 2.89
N ILE A 73 -0.93 -2.70 3.23
CA ILE A 73 -1.04 -1.24 3.25
C ILE A 73 -0.26 -0.70 2.05
N LEU A 74 -0.94 -0.02 1.14
CA LEU A 74 -0.35 0.56 -0.07
C LEU A 74 -0.25 2.08 0.10
N MET A 75 0.98 2.57 0.10
CA MET A 75 1.28 4.01 0.17
C MET A 75 1.26 4.60 -1.24
N ALA A 76 0.23 5.40 -1.55
CA ALA A 76 0.07 6.08 -2.83
C ALA A 76 0.66 7.49 -2.80
N GLY A 77 1.91 7.62 -2.38
CA GLY A 77 2.64 8.90 -2.33
C GLY A 77 3.57 9.10 -3.52
N GLN A 78 4.00 10.35 -3.72
CA GLN A 78 4.99 10.70 -4.74
C GLN A 78 6.44 10.53 -4.24
N ARG A 79 6.64 10.44 -2.94
CA ARG A 79 7.96 10.31 -2.31
C ARG A 79 8.41 8.86 -2.34
N VAL A 80 8.99 8.48 -3.47
CA VAL A 80 9.48 7.13 -3.73
C VAL A 80 10.84 7.21 -4.40
N THR A 81 11.79 6.42 -3.95
CA THR A 81 13.12 6.27 -4.56
C THR A 81 13.30 4.84 -5.03
N TYR A 82 13.86 4.67 -6.20
CA TYR A 82 14.18 3.36 -6.79
C TYR A 82 15.69 3.22 -6.90
N MET A 83 16.22 2.04 -6.55
CA MET A 83 17.63 1.75 -6.70
C MET A 83 17.88 0.28 -7.00
N PRO A 84 19.01 -0.07 -7.67
CA PRO A 84 19.41 -1.46 -7.85
C PRO A 84 19.64 -2.15 -6.51
N LEU A 85 19.15 -3.41 -6.39
CA LEU A 85 19.31 -4.20 -5.17
C LEU A 85 20.78 -4.42 -4.80
N GLU A 86 21.65 -4.59 -5.78
CA GLU A 86 23.09 -4.81 -5.58
C GLU A 86 23.85 -3.63 -4.95
N LEU A 87 23.23 -2.42 -4.94
CA LEU A 87 23.79 -1.21 -4.36
C LEU A 87 23.10 -0.82 -3.04
N PHE A 88 22.15 -1.64 -2.56
CA PHE A 88 21.35 -1.31 -1.39
C PHE A 88 21.92 -1.95 -0.13
N GLU A 89 22.09 -1.12 0.89
CA GLU A 89 22.41 -1.50 2.27
C GLU A 89 21.35 -0.94 3.21
N ASP A 90 20.82 -1.76 4.11
CA ASP A 90 19.72 -1.41 5.01
C ASP A 90 20.03 -0.17 5.86
N GLU A 91 21.26 -0.08 6.33
CA GLU A 91 21.75 1.01 7.19
C GLU A 91 21.75 2.36 6.49
N GLN A 92 21.83 2.36 5.16
CA GLN A 92 21.88 3.57 4.33
C GLN A 92 20.50 3.99 3.79
N ALA A 93 19.44 3.23 4.09
CA ALA A 93 18.10 3.46 3.53
C ALA A 93 17.59 4.90 3.75
N GLU A 94 17.77 5.45 4.94
CA GLU A 94 17.34 6.83 5.24
C GLU A 94 18.19 7.85 4.46
N GLU A 95 19.51 7.69 4.40
CA GLU A 95 20.41 8.59 3.69
C GLU A 95 20.09 8.63 2.20
N ILE A 96 19.94 7.46 1.57
CA ILE A 96 19.58 7.31 0.17
C ILE A 96 18.22 7.97 -0.13
N PHE A 97 17.25 7.77 0.74
CA PHE A 97 15.93 8.38 0.57
C PHE A 97 15.99 9.90 0.66
N TYR A 98 16.68 10.44 1.67
CA TYR A 98 16.78 11.88 1.88
C TYR A 98 17.74 12.60 0.92
N TYR A 99 18.56 11.87 0.19
CA TYR A 99 19.29 12.44 -0.93
C TYR A 99 18.35 12.95 -2.04
N ASN A 100 17.21 12.23 -2.23
CA ASN A 100 16.23 12.56 -3.26
C ASN A 100 15.02 13.36 -2.73
N HIS A 101 14.79 13.37 -1.41
CA HIS A 101 13.62 13.96 -0.80
C HIS A 101 13.96 14.80 0.42
N PRO A 102 13.37 15.99 0.59
CA PRO A 102 13.57 16.78 1.81
C PRO A 102 13.06 16.00 3.03
N LYS A 103 13.81 16.07 4.12
CA LYS A 103 13.42 15.43 5.38
C LYS A 103 12.16 16.07 5.94
N GLN A 104 11.20 15.26 6.35
CA GLN A 104 9.97 15.70 7.00
C GLN A 104 9.96 15.25 8.46
N ALA A 105 9.27 16.03 9.30
CA ALA A 105 9.07 15.65 10.69
C ALA A 105 8.15 14.43 10.77
N ASN A 106 8.39 13.57 11.75
CA ASN A 106 7.52 12.45 12.10
C ASN A 106 7.31 11.42 10.98
N GLU A 107 8.33 11.20 10.13
CA GLU A 107 8.26 10.14 9.12
C GLU A 107 9.21 8.97 9.42
N THR A 108 8.90 7.82 8.87
CA THR A 108 9.71 6.60 8.87
C THR A 108 9.92 6.17 7.43
N ILE A 109 11.16 5.84 7.09
CA ILE A 109 11.49 5.28 5.78
C ILE A 109 11.33 3.77 5.84
N LEU A 110 10.64 3.25 4.84
CA LEU A 110 10.43 1.83 4.60
C LEU A 110 10.93 1.48 3.20
N TYR A 111 11.17 0.20 2.97
CA TYR A 111 11.55 -0.28 1.64
C TYR A 111 10.90 -1.62 1.31
N ASN A 112 10.77 -1.89 0.02
CA ASN A 112 10.36 -3.16 -0.52
C ASN A 112 11.43 -3.70 -1.47
N ILE A 113 11.81 -4.96 -1.30
CA ILE A 113 12.78 -5.64 -2.15
C ILE A 113 12.04 -6.44 -3.21
N LEU A 114 12.33 -6.15 -4.47
CA LEU A 114 11.85 -6.88 -5.64
C LEU A 114 13.01 -7.66 -6.27
N SER A 115 13.38 -8.79 -5.64
CA SER A 115 14.55 -9.58 -6.04
C SER A 115 14.51 -10.02 -7.50
N ASN A 116 13.33 -10.39 -8.00
CA ASN A 116 13.12 -10.77 -9.39
C ASN A 116 13.40 -9.63 -10.40
N ASN A 117 13.41 -8.39 -9.93
CA ASN A 117 13.60 -7.19 -10.74
C ASN A 117 14.95 -6.52 -10.45
N ASN A 118 15.76 -7.07 -9.53
CA ASN A 118 16.99 -6.43 -9.04
C ASN A 118 16.73 -4.99 -8.57
N LEU A 119 15.64 -4.77 -7.82
CA LEU A 119 15.14 -3.44 -7.50
C LEU A 119 14.75 -3.34 -6.03
N VAL A 120 15.09 -2.20 -5.42
CA VAL A 120 14.58 -1.76 -4.12
C VAL A 120 13.76 -0.50 -4.31
N VAL A 121 12.61 -0.45 -3.66
CA VAL A 121 11.69 0.68 -3.66
C VAL A 121 11.62 1.24 -2.25
N LEU A 122 12.19 2.44 -2.03
CA LEU A 122 12.14 3.15 -0.77
C LEU A 122 10.97 4.14 -0.78
N PHE A 123 10.29 4.28 0.34
CA PHE A 123 9.16 5.20 0.50
C PHE A 123 9.00 5.61 1.96
N SER A 124 8.26 6.69 2.22
CA SER A 124 8.02 7.18 3.56
C SER A 124 6.58 7.00 4.01
N ILE A 125 6.40 6.89 5.32
CA ILE A 125 5.10 6.88 5.98
C ILE A 125 5.20 7.74 7.26
N ASP A 126 4.13 8.45 7.60
CA ASP A 126 4.01 9.12 8.89
C ASP A 126 4.05 8.09 10.05
N LYS A 127 4.84 8.38 11.10
CA LYS A 127 5.03 7.48 12.24
C LYS A 127 3.73 7.18 12.98
N SER A 128 2.87 8.19 13.14
CA SER A 128 1.61 8.04 13.85
C SER A 128 0.66 7.12 13.06
N THR A 129 0.62 7.29 11.75
CA THR A 129 -0.13 6.44 10.83
C THR A 129 0.38 4.99 10.85
N LYS A 130 1.71 4.81 10.77
CA LYS A 130 2.32 3.47 10.85
C LYS A 130 1.99 2.79 12.16
N ASN A 131 2.16 3.48 13.29
CA ASN A 131 1.90 2.94 14.63
C ASN A 131 0.43 2.51 14.76
N PHE A 132 -0.50 3.39 14.38
CA PHE A 132 -1.92 3.07 14.41
C PHE A 132 -2.26 1.80 13.60
N LEU A 133 -1.76 1.71 12.38
CA LEU A 133 -2.00 0.54 11.52
C LEU A 133 -1.37 -0.74 12.07
N THR A 134 -0.18 -0.64 12.66
CA THR A 134 0.51 -1.80 13.26
C THR A 134 -0.20 -2.27 14.54
N GLU A 135 -0.73 -1.34 15.35
CA GLU A 135 -1.54 -1.68 16.52
C GLU A 135 -2.84 -2.40 16.14
N ARG A 136 -3.50 -1.94 15.08
CA ARG A 136 -4.76 -2.55 14.59
C ARG A 136 -4.53 -3.87 13.86
N SER A 137 -3.41 -4.00 13.17
CA SER A 137 -3.07 -5.18 12.37
C SER A 137 -1.58 -5.47 12.50
N PRO A 138 -1.16 -6.24 13.52
CA PRO A 138 0.27 -6.53 13.77
C PRO A 138 0.96 -7.26 12.63
N ASN A 139 0.20 -7.96 11.78
CA ASN A 139 0.69 -8.66 10.58
C ASN A 139 0.63 -7.81 9.31
N ALA A 140 0.34 -6.51 9.41
CA ALA A 140 0.26 -5.62 8.26
C ALA A 140 1.61 -5.50 7.55
N LYS A 141 1.58 -5.61 6.21
CA LYS A 141 2.72 -5.37 5.34
C LYS A 141 2.54 -4.05 4.61
N PHE A 142 3.60 -3.26 4.56
CA PHE A 142 3.60 -1.94 3.94
C PHE A 142 4.30 -1.98 2.58
N PHE A 143 3.66 -1.39 1.59
CA PHE A 143 4.15 -1.35 0.21
C PHE A 143 4.05 0.06 -0.36
N ALA A 144 5.07 0.47 -1.14
CA ALA A 144 4.86 1.54 -2.10
C ALA A 144 3.84 1.07 -3.15
N GLN A 145 2.94 1.93 -3.59
CA GLN A 145 1.91 1.55 -4.58
C GLN A 145 2.51 0.97 -5.87
N SER A 146 3.70 1.43 -6.26
CA SER A 146 4.41 0.91 -7.44
C SER A 146 4.91 -0.52 -7.26
N THR A 147 5.21 -0.96 -6.03
CA THR A 147 5.79 -2.28 -5.77
C THR A 147 4.97 -3.44 -6.34
N PRO A 148 3.68 -3.61 -5.98
CA PRO A 148 2.87 -4.70 -6.54
C PRO A 148 2.60 -4.53 -8.03
N LEU A 149 2.59 -3.30 -8.56
CA LEU A 149 2.43 -3.05 -9.98
C LEU A 149 3.66 -3.52 -10.77
N ILE A 150 4.87 -3.19 -10.29
CA ILE A 150 6.12 -3.64 -10.92
C ILE A 150 6.19 -5.16 -10.92
N ASP A 151 5.92 -5.81 -9.80
CA ASP A 151 5.95 -7.28 -9.68
C ASP A 151 4.94 -7.94 -10.64
N PHE A 152 3.70 -7.45 -10.65
CA PHE A 152 2.66 -7.94 -11.54
C PHE A 152 3.02 -7.79 -13.02
N PHE A 153 3.46 -6.61 -13.44
CA PHE A 153 3.77 -6.36 -14.84
C PHE A 153 5.04 -7.06 -15.31
N SER A 154 6.06 -7.17 -14.45
CA SER A 154 7.26 -7.93 -14.78
C SER A 154 6.98 -9.42 -14.95
N THR A 155 6.12 -9.99 -14.11
CA THR A 155 5.66 -11.38 -14.24
C THR A 155 4.89 -11.57 -15.55
N LYS A 156 3.96 -10.65 -15.88
CA LYS A 156 3.20 -10.67 -17.12
C LYS A 156 4.09 -10.51 -18.36
N SER A 157 5.14 -9.70 -18.30
CA SER A 157 6.04 -9.49 -19.44
C SER A 157 6.94 -10.69 -19.74
N ARG A 158 7.30 -11.48 -18.74
CA ARG A 158 8.08 -12.72 -18.89
C ARG A 158 7.32 -13.83 -19.61
N LEU A 159 5.98 -13.77 -19.63
CA LEU A 159 5.13 -14.76 -20.27
C LEU A 159 4.93 -14.55 -21.79
N GLY A 160 5.69 -13.65 -22.43
CA GLY A 160 5.51 -13.37 -23.85
C GLY A 160 6.79 -12.96 -24.56
N ASN A 161 6.92 -13.30 -25.85
CA ASN A 161 8.09 -13.00 -26.71
C ASN A 161 8.11 -11.57 -27.29
N CYS A 162 7.33 -10.63 -26.75
CA CYS A 162 7.26 -9.27 -27.24
C CYS A 162 7.60 -8.26 -26.13
N ARG A 163 8.18 -7.12 -26.53
CA ARG A 163 8.36 -5.97 -25.62
C ARG A 163 6.99 -5.39 -25.30
N LYS A 164 6.71 -5.18 -24.01
CA LYS A 164 5.44 -4.61 -23.51
C LYS A 164 5.75 -3.32 -22.76
N LEU A 165 4.96 -2.30 -23.01
CA LEU A 165 4.96 -1.06 -22.25
C LEU A 165 3.67 -1.02 -21.42
N TYR A 166 3.80 -0.74 -20.13
CA TYR A 166 2.68 -0.55 -19.22
C TYR A 166 2.69 0.90 -18.72
N ALA A 167 1.55 1.57 -18.83
CA ALA A 167 1.36 2.92 -18.32
C ALA A 167 0.31 2.89 -17.22
N HIS A 168 0.64 3.46 -16.05
CA HIS A 168 -0.27 3.66 -14.94
C HIS A 168 -0.47 5.16 -14.76
N LEU A 169 -1.67 5.63 -15.12
CA LEU A 169 -2.05 7.03 -15.00
C LEU A 169 -2.80 7.24 -13.69
N ARG A 170 -2.38 8.27 -12.94
CA ARG A 170 -3.05 8.69 -11.71
C ARG A 170 -3.80 9.99 -11.96
N LYS A 171 -4.91 10.16 -11.25
CA LYS A 171 -5.61 11.44 -11.17
C LYS A 171 -4.84 12.49 -10.35
N GLU A 172 -3.97 12.02 -9.47
CA GLU A 172 -3.17 12.84 -8.56
C GLU A 172 -1.91 13.33 -9.26
N GLY A 173 -1.73 14.63 -9.33
CA GLY A 173 -0.46 15.26 -9.68
C GLY A 173 -0.41 15.85 -11.08
N MET A 174 -1.24 16.81 -11.31
CA MET A 174 -0.89 18.02 -12.09
C MET A 174 -0.76 19.19 -11.14
#